data_dfc89c39b33ee019163f8342c27f6f7c
#
_entry.id   dfc89c39b33ee019163f8342c27f6f7c
#
_cell.length_a   1.000
_cell.length_b   1.000
_cell.length_c   1.000
_cell.angle_alpha   90.00
_cell.angle_beta   90.00
_cell.angle_gamma   90.00
#
_symmetry.space_group_name_H-M   'P 1'
#
loop_
_entity.id
_entity.type
_entity.pdbx_description
1 polymer ?
#
loop_
_entity_poly.entity_id
_entity_poly.type
_entity_poly.pdbx_seq_one_letter_code
_entity_poly.pdbx_strand_id
1 'polypeptide(L)'
;MTIPWPPLSALIVVPALGALGCLAPWFSSKFDTKARFVRVWALGVSILTLTILAAIARAATMSHGAVLGLEEAHQWIPSLGITYHLELDGLSFAFCLLTAVISLAVIAWSAKPASAGAGWYALLLLGEATVMGAFLATDLVLFYIFFEAMLLPVLGAMALWGGAQRLNASLKFLIYTMAGSSLMFLSILYLGWNAQAMGHTLNGNFAFEITTLASMKMLNPTEQLVLGLAFLLAFAVKIPMVPFHGWLPDTYREAPHGVAAFTAALLGKVGIYAIIRFMWPLFPDFMTQAGPYIAAAGAVAIVFGALVAMAQKDLRSLLAYSSISHLGFCVLGIAGVSTMAMTGAVFQAVSHGLITAALFLTVGAVIDRQGSRDFDRLGGLARSIPLTAFFLMIFSVAAVALPLTSSFVGEFLILVGAWKLFPQWTLVALLGVVLGAVYTLSAYLRTMFGPLHATDPQTGGDIRGFDVVVLAGLAAAIIALGIFPSDLLGMISPAVEVNAGTDVLADNSIAQAFSR
;
A
#
# COMPACT_ATOMS: atom_id res chain seq x y z
N MET A 1 2.95 -7.89 -30.12
CA MET A 1 4.42 -7.75 -30.09
C MET A 1 4.93 -8.65 -29.00
N THR A 2 5.61 -9.73 -29.32
CA THR A 2 6.28 -10.54 -28.31
C THR A 2 7.49 -9.74 -27.82
N ILE A 3 7.43 -9.26 -26.59
CA ILE A 3 8.59 -8.62 -25.94
C ILE A 3 9.63 -9.74 -25.75
N PRO A 4 10.86 -9.62 -26.28
CA PRO A 4 11.81 -10.74 -26.36
C PRO A 4 12.48 -11.10 -25.03
N TRP A 5 12.03 -10.52 -23.92
CA TRP A 5 12.52 -10.74 -22.55
C TRP A 5 11.34 -10.74 -21.56
N PRO A 6 11.43 -11.40 -20.40
CA PRO A 6 10.34 -11.48 -19.43
C PRO A 6 10.15 -10.11 -18.73
N PRO A 7 9.18 -9.28 -19.16
CA PRO A 7 9.06 -7.90 -18.69
C PRO A 7 8.53 -7.80 -17.26
N LEU A 8 7.68 -8.73 -16.82
CA LEU A 8 7.12 -8.70 -15.46
C LEU A 8 8.15 -9.17 -14.43
N SER A 9 8.88 -10.22 -14.76
CA SER A 9 10.01 -10.68 -13.93
C SER A 9 11.06 -9.58 -13.73
N ALA A 10 11.28 -8.72 -14.73
CA ALA A 10 12.25 -7.62 -14.61
C ALA A 10 11.85 -6.61 -13.52
N LEU A 11 10.54 -6.38 -13.28
CA LEU A 11 10.06 -5.50 -12.20
C LEU A 11 10.45 -6.01 -10.81
N ILE A 12 10.69 -7.31 -10.67
CA ILE A 12 11.12 -7.95 -9.41
C ILE A 12 12.64 -8.08 -9.37
N VAL A 13 13.22 -8.57 -10.47
CA VAL A 13 14.65 -8.94 -10.53
C VAL A 13 15.55 -7.70 -10.54
N VAL A 14 15.16 -6.62 -11.22
CA VAL A 14 15.97 -5.39 -11.30
C VAL A 14 16.20 -4.78 -9.92
N PRO A 15 15.18 -4.50 -9.09
CA PRO A 15 15.41 -3.98 -7.74
C PRO A 15 16.07 -5.02 -6.82
N ALA A 16 15.81 -6.33 -6.98
CA ALA A 16 16.50 -7.37 -6.20
C ALA A 16 18.00 -7.43 -6.50
N LEU A 17 18.39 -7.44 -7.76
CA LEU A 17 19.81 -7.35 -8.17
C LEU A 17 20.41 -5.99 -7.79
N GLY A 18 19.63 -4.93 -7.87
CA GLY A 18 20.02 -3.61 -7.39
C GLY A 18 20.36 -3.61 -5.90
N ALA A 19 19.61 -4.32 -5.08
CA ALA A 19 19.90 -4.50 -3.67
C ALA A 19 21.24 -5.21 -3.43
N LEU A 20 21.53 -6.27 -4.18
CA LEU A 20 22.83 -6.94 -4.14
C LEU A 20 23.96 -6.01 -4.61
N GLY A 21 23.72 -5.22 -5.65
CA GLY A 21 24.68 -4.22 -6.15
C GLY A 21 25.02 -3.13 -5.13
N CYS A 22 24.11 -2.80 -4.19
CA CYS A 22 24.42 -1.90 -3.07
C CYS A 22 25.52 -2.47 -2.16
N LEU A 23 25.67 -3.79 -2.05
CA LEU A 23 26.66 -4.45 -1.21
C LEU A 23 28.05 -4.56 -1.89
N ALA A 24 28.13 -4.40 -3.21
CA ALA A 24 29.39 -4.50 -3.98
C ALA A 24 30.51 -3.55 -3.50
N PRO A 25 30.24 -2.30 -3.06
CA PRO A 25 31.29 -1.40 -2.56
C PRO A 25 31.99 -1.85 -1.27
N TRP A 26 31.55 -2.93 -0.63
CA TRP A 26 32.25 -3.47 0.55
C TRP A 26 33.70 -3.87 0.27
N PHE A 27 34.00 -4.14 -0.99
CA PHE A 27 35.35 -4.50 -1.44
C PHE A 27 36.26 -3.32 -1.74
N SER A 28 35.79 -2.05 -1.66
CA SER A 28 36.54 -0.83 -1.97
C SER A 28 36.97 -0.07 -0.69
N SER A 29 38.15 0.56 -0.69
CA SER A 29 38.82 1.12 0.49
C SER A 29 38.44 2.56 0.93
N LYS A 30 37.66 3.34 0.15
CA LYS A 30 37.35 4.76 0.44
C LYS A 30 35.88 5.01 0.85
N PHE A 31 35.65 5.42 2.11
CA PHE A 31 34.32 5.49 2.74
C PHE A 31 33.36 6.55 2.15
N ASP A 32 33.80 7.77 1.87
CA ASP A 32 32.94 8.86 1.39
C ASP A 32 32.44 8.67 -0.06
N THR A 33 33.28 8.10 -0.90
CA THR A 33 32.92 7.77 -2.30
C THR A 33 31.86 6.65 -2.34
N LYS A 34 31.87 5.76 -1.35
CA LYS A 34 30.94 4.63 -1.23
C LYS A 34 29.49 5.07 -0.98
N ALA A 35 29.26 5.96 -0.02
CA ALA A 35 27.91 6.38 0.36
C ALA A 35 27.20 7.11 -0.81
N ARG A 36 27.93 7.95 -1.55
CA ARG A 36 27.41 8.64 -2.73
C ARG A 36 27.14 7.68 -3.88
N PHE A 37 28.03 6.73 -4.13
CA PHE A 37 27.85 5.73 -5.18
C PHE A 37 26.61 4.86 -4.92
N VAL A 38 26.45 4.33 -3.70
CA VAL A 38 25.32 3.46 -3.37
C VAL A 38 23.97 4.19 -3.51
N ARG A 39 23.91 5.47 -3.12
CA ARG A 39 22.70 6.28 -3.31
C ARG A 39 22.38 6.48 -4.80
N VAL A 40 23.37 6.86 -5.59
CA VAL A 40 23.18 7.06 -7.05
C VAL A 40 22.80 5.75 -7.73
N TRP A 41 23.42 4.63 -7.34
CA TRP A 41 23.07 3.30 -7.81
C TRP A 41 21.62 2.95 -7.49
N ALA A 42 21.20 3.09 -6.24
CA ALA A 42 19.84 2.78 -5.81
C ALA A 42 18.80 3.66 -6.53
N LEU A 43 19.09 4.95 -6.70
CA LEU A 43 18.24 5.86 -7.50
C LEU A 43 18.14 5.40 -8.95
N GLY A 44 19.25 5.04 -9.56
CA GLY A 44 19.29 4.55 -10.95
C GLY A 44 18.47 3.27 -11.12
N VAL A 45 18.57 2.34 -10.18
CA VAL A 45 17.78 1.10 -10.19
C VAL A 45 16.29 1.38 -10.05
N SER A 46 15.87 2.22 -9.10
CA SER A 46 14.45 2.52 -8.89
C SER A 46 13.85 3.32 -10.06
N ILE A 47 14.63 4.25 -10.67
CA ILE A 47 14.23 4.93 -11.91
C ILE A 47 14.08 3.92 -13.06
N LEU A 48 14.99 2.96 -13.17
CA LEU A 48 14.90 1.92 -14.19
C LEU A 48 13.66 1.06 -14.01
N THR A 49 13.34 0.64 -12.77
CA THR A 49 12.10 -0.11 -12.46
C THR A 49 10.84 0.68 -12.88
N LEU A 50 10.77 1.96 -12.52
CA LEU A 50 9.65 2.84 -12.93
C LEU A 50 9.58 2.99 -14.46
N THR A 51 10.72 3.13 -15.13
CA THR A 51 10.78 3.26 -16.60
C THR A 51 10.33 1.98 -17.29
N ILE A 52 10.73 0.81 -16.78
CA ILE A 52 10.28 -0.49 -17.28
C ILE A 52 8.76 -0.61 -17.14
N LEU A 53 8.21 -0.30 -15.97
CA LEU A 53 6.76 -0.35 -15.74
C LEU A 53 6.00 0.59 -16.69
N ALA A 54 6.48 1.82 -16.87
CA ALA A 54 5.88 2.79 -17.79
C ALA A 54 5.96 2.31 -19.26
N ALA A 55 7.08 1.70 -19.67
CA ALA A 55 7.24 1.15 -21.01
C ALA A 55 6.28 -0.04 -21.27
N ILE A 56 6.12 -0.92 -20.29
CA ILE A 56 5.17 -2.04 -20.34
C ILE A 56 3.74 -1.52 -20.49
N ALA A 57 3.33 -0.58 -19.63
CA ALA A 57 2.00 0.00 -19.68
C ALA A 57 1.72 0.67 -21.03
N ARG A 58 2.67 1.45 -21.55
CA ARG A 58 2.55 2.08 -22.87
C ARG A 58 2.42 1.05 -24.00
N ALA A 59 3.22 -0.01 -23.98
CA ALA A 59 3.15 -1.06 -24.99
C ALA A 59 1.80 -1.79 -24.96
N ALA A 60 1.27 -2.08 -23.77
CA ALA A 60 -0.01 -2.74 -23.59
C ALA A 60 -1.18 -1.88 -24.07
N THR A 61 -1.21 -0.59 -23.72
CA THR A 61 -2.27 0.35 -24.16
C THR A 61 -2.26 0.56 -25.68
N MET A 62 -1.10 0.53 -26.33
CA MET A 62 -1.00 0.66 -27.80
C MET A 62 -1.47 -0.60 -28.54
N SER A 63 -1.41 -1.79 -27.93
CA SER A 63 -1.76 -3.06 -28.56
C SER A 63 -3.18 -3.53 -28.26
N HIS A 64 -3.73 -3.22 -27.10
CA HIS A 64 -5.01 -3.75 -26.62
C HIS A 64 -6.02 -2.68 -26.19
N GLY A 65 -5.73 -1.41 -26.38
CA GLY A 65 -6.54 -0.30 -25.86
C GLY A 65 -6.28 -0.05 -24.37
N ALA A 66 -7.32 0.33 -23.62
CA ALA A 66 -7.19 0.66 -22.19
C ALA A 66 -7.03 -0.56 -21.26
N VAL A 67 -7.19 -1.78 -21.80
CA VAL A 67 -7.14 -3.01 -20.99
C VAL A 67 -5.70 -3.54 -20.94
N LEU A 68 -5.11 -3.54 -19.76
CA LEU A 68 -3.86 -4.24 -19.46
C LEU A 68 -4.17 -5.72 -19.24
N GLY A 69 -3.35 -6.60 -19.79
CA GLY A 69 -3.45 -8.04 -19.58
C GLY A 69 -2.17 -8.69 -20.09
N LEU A 70 -1.13 -8.68 -19.25
CA LEU A 70 0.16 -9.30 -19.56
C LEU A 70 0.42 -10.39 -18.55
N GLU A 71 0.80 -11.57 -19.04
CA GLU A 71 1.07 -12.75 -18.23
C GLU A 71 2.45 -13.30 -18.53
N GLU A 72 3.13 -13.78 -17.48
CA GLU A 72 4.34 -14.61 -17.54
C GLU A 72 4.12 -15.86 -16.71
N ALA A 73 4.08 -17.03 -17.34
CA ALA A 73 3.86 -18.29 -16.66
C ALA A 73 4.99 -19.29 -16.98
N HIS A 74 5.62 -19.79 -15.93
CA HIS A 74 6.65 -20.83 -16.00
C HIS A 74 6.45 -21.86 -14.90
N GLN A 75 6.66 -23.12 -15.20
CA GLN A 75 6.67 -24.15 -14.15
C GLN A 75 7.91 -23.95 -13.25
N TRP A 76 7.68 -23.70 -11.97
CA TRP A 76 8.78 -23.50 -11.01
C TRP A 76 9.10 -24.77 -10.23
N ILE A 77 8.10 -25.36 -9.55
CA ILE A 77 8.27 -26.62 -8.83
C ILE A 77 7.17 -27.59 -9.29
N PRO A 78 7.40 -28.32 -10.41
CA PRO A 78 6.36 -29.16 -11.01
C PRO A 78 5.84 -30.27 -10.09
N SER A 79 6.71 -30.83 -9.25
CA SER A 79 6.34 -31.89 -8.29
C SER A 79 5.34 -31.43 -7.22
N LEU A 80 5.29 -30.14 -6.93
CA LEU A 80 4.34 -29.53 -6.00
C LEU A 80 3.22 -28.75 -6.70
N GLY A 81 3.22 -28.69 -8.04
CA GLY A 81 2.23 -27.91 -8.81
C GLY A 81 2.33 -26.40 -8.61
N ILE A 82 3.50 -25.90 -8.19
CA ILE A 82 3.74 -24.46 -7.97
C ILE A 82 4.25 -23.85 -9.27
N THR A 83 3.58 -22.79 -9.71
CA THR A 83 3.91 -22.03 -10.92
C THR A 83 4.50 -20.68 -10.57
N TYR A 84 5.53 -20.27 -11.32
CA TYR A 84 5.95 -18.88 -11.36
C TYR A 84 5.04 -18.17 -12.35
N HIS A 85 3.90 -17.69 -11.85
CA HIS A 85 2.89 -17.02 -12.66
C HIS A 85 2.70 -15.58 -12.18
N LEU A 86 3.01 -14.65 -13.05
CA LEU A 86 2.88 -13.21 -12.86
C LEU A 86 1.87 -12.65 -13.84
N GLU A 87 1.04 -11.73 -13.38
CA GLU A 87 0.05 -11.03 -14.19
C GLU A 87 0.07 -9.52 -13.90
N LEU A 88 0.00 -8.70 -14.94
CA LEU A 88 -0.15 -7.27 -14.86
C LEU A 88 -1.43 -6.84 -15.55
N ASP A 89 -2.49 -6.67 -14.79
CA ASP A 89 -3.76 -6.04 -15.19
C ASP A 89 -3.88 -4.62 -14.58
N GLY A 90 -5.03 -3.97 -14.75
CA GLY A 90 -5.24 -2.63 -14.21
C GLY A 90 -5.22 -2.56 -12.69
N LEU A 91 -5.58 -3.64 -11.99
CA LEU A 91 -5.54 -3.72 -10.53
C LEU A 91 -4.09 -3.79 -10.03
N SER A 92 -3.30 -4.74 -10.54
CA SER A 92 -1.88 -4.88 -10.17
C SER A 92 -1.04 -3.70 -10.64
N PHE A 93 -1.33 -3.12 -11.82
CA PHE A 93 -0.64 -1.94 -12.34
C PHE A 93 -0.74 -0.74 -11.39
N ALA A 94 -1.94 -0.44 -10.86
CA ALA A 94 -2.15 0.67 -9.96
C ALA A 94 -1.25 0.59 -8.71
N PHE A 95 -1.11 -0.61 -8.13
CA PHE A 95 -0.26 -0.83 -6.96
C PHE A 95 1.23 -0.95 -7.29
N CYS A 96 1.58 -1.52 -8.44
CA CYS A 96 2.97 -1.52 -8.92
C CYS A 96 3.46 -0.09 -9.20
N LEU A 97 2.63 0.77 -9.80
CA LEU A 97 2.95 2.17 -10.01
C LEU A 97 3.17 2.91 -8.69
N LEU A 98 2.26 2.71 -7.73
CA LEU A 98 2.43 3.25 -6.38
C LEU A 98 3.75 2.78 -5.77
N THR A 99 4.09 1.48 -5.87
CA THR A 99 5.33 0.91 -5.33
C THR A 99 6.57 1.57 -5.93
N ALA A 100 6.64 1.69 -7.25
CA ALA A 100 7.78 2.31 -7.94
C ALA A 100 7.94 3.80 -7.55
N VAL A 101 6.83 4.56 -7.50
CA VAL A 101 6.86 5.98 -7.14
C VAL A 101 7.30 6.17 -5.68
N ILE A 102 6.76 5.38 -4.75
CA ILE A 102 7.10 5.50 -3.33
C ILE A 102 8.54 5.05 -3.05
N SER A 103 8.99 3.95 -3.66
CA SER A 103 10.37 3.49 -3.51
C SER A 103 11.36 4.55 -4.00
N LEU A 104 11.12 5.12 -5.17
CA LEU A 104 11.92 6.21 -5.71
C LEU A 104 11.92 7.44 -4.77
N ALA A 105 10.75 7.85 -4.27
CA ALA A 105 10.62 8.98 -3.36
C ALA A 105 11.39 8.77 -2.05
N VAL A 106 11.28 7.58 -1.44
CA VAL A 106 11.98 7.24 -0.19
C VAL A 106 13.50 7.12 -0.38
N ILE A 107 13.96 6.53 -1.49
CA ILE A 107 15.39 6.43 -1.83
C ILE A 107 15.98 7.82 -2.13
N ALA A 108 15.22 8.69 -2.78
CA ALA A 108 15.63 10.06 -3.09
C ALA A 108 15.64 10.97 -1.85
N TRP A 109 14.86 10.66 -0.81
CA TRP A 109 14.78 11.45 0.41
C TRP A 109 16.14 11.53 1.13
N SER A 110 16.55 12.73 1.52
CA SER A 110 17.90 12.93 2.06
C SER A 110 18.06 12.55 3.53
N ALA A 111 16.98 12.65 4.31
CA ALA A 111 16.99 12.32 5.73
C ALA A 111 16.99 10.80 5.94
N LYS A 112 18.17 10.27 6.19
CA LYS A 112 18.42 8.87 6.57
C LYS A 112 19.12 8.81 7.92
N PRO A 113 19.04 7.69 8.66
CA PRO A 113 19.80 7.52 9.89
C PRO A 113 21.30 7.73 9.64
N ALA A 114 21.98 8.41 10.57
CA ALA A 114 23.41 8.75 10.43
C ALA A 114 24.30 7.52 10.21
N SER A 115 23.94 6.39 10.82
CA SER A 115 24.62 5.09 10.67
C SER A 115 24.18 4.30 9.43
N ALA A 116 23.24 4.81 8.62
CA ALA A 116 22.73 4.11 7.47
C ALA A 116 23.74 4.12 6.31
N GLY A 117 24.23 2.93 5.98
CA GLY A 117 25.17 2.69 4.89
C GLY A 117 24.50 2.00 3.69
N ALA A 118 25.26 1.15 3.01
CA ALA A 118 24.81 0.35 1.87
C ALA A 118 23.57 -0.51 2.18
N GLY A 119 23.51 -1.10 3.38
CA GLY A 119 22.39 -1.92 3.84
C GLY A 119 21.05 -1.19 3.86
N TRP A 120 21.03 0.13 4.09
CA TRP A 120 19.81 0.94 4.03
C TRP A 120 19.16 0.88 2.63
N TYR A 121 19.95 1.18 1.61
CA TYR A 121 19.44 1.17 0.23
C TYR A 121 19.16 -0.23 -0.28
N ALA A 122 19.96 -1.22 0.16
CA ALA A 122 19.71 -2.62 -0.16
C ALA A 122 18.35 -3.10 0.37
N LEU A 123 18.00 -2.77 1.62
CA LEU A 123 16.70 -3.13 2.20
C LEU A 123 15.54 -2.39 1.53
N LEU A 124 15.71 -1.12 1.14
CA LEU A 124 14.65 -0.39 0.41
C LEU A 124 14.39 -1.01 -0.97
N LEU A 125 15.45 -1.34 -1.73
CA LEU A 125 15.31 -1.99 -3.05
C LEU A 125 14.76 -3.43 -2.91
N LEU A 126 15.16 -4.17 -1.88
CA LEU A 126 14.59 -5.49 -1.59
C LEU A 126 13.10 -5.38 -1.23
N GLY A 127 12.70 -4.33 -0.49
CA GLY A 127 11.32 -3.98 -0.21
C GLY A 127 10.53 -3.70 -1.50
N GLU A 128 11.10 -2.92 -2.43
CA GLU A 128 10.52 -2.66 -3.75
C GLU A 128 10.28 -3.98 -4.51
N ALA A 129 11.30 -4.84 -4.60
CA ALA A 129 11.21 -6.13 -5.28
C ALA A 129 10.13 -7.05 -4.70
N THR A 130 10.09 -7.18 -3.38
CA THR A 130 9.14 -8.09 -2.71
C THR A 130 7.70 -7.61 -2.77
N VAL A 131 7.46 -6.30 -2.68
CA VAL A 131 6.13 -5.70 -2.83
C VAL A 131 5.65 -5.78 -4.28
N MET A 132 6.54 -5.54 -5.28
CA MET A 132 6.22 -5.77 -6.70
C MET A 132 5.81 -7.22 -6.94
N GLY A 133 6.56 -8.19 -6.41
CA GLY A 133 6.22 -9.60 -6.51
C GLY A 133 4.86 -9.95 -5.92
N ALA A 134 4.50 -9.35 -4.77
CA ALA A 134 3.20 -9.58 -4.15
C ALA A 134 2.02 -9.04 -4.99
N PHE A 135 2.21 -7.94 -5.72
CA PHE A 135 1.17 -7.39 -6.61
C PHE A 135 1.09 -8.04 -7.99
N LEU A 136 2.12 -8.79 -8.39
CA LEU A 136 2.15 -9.46 -9.70
C LEU A 136 1.82 -10.94 -9.61
N ALA A 137 2.04 -11.61 -8.46
CA ALA A 137 1.84 -13.05 -8.30
C ALA A 137 0.36 -13.43 -8.36
N THR A 138 0.01 -14.44 -9.19
CA THR A 138 -1.33 -15.02 -9.32
C THR A 138 -1.39 -16.49 -8.88
N ASP A 139 -0.24 -17.14 -8.68
CA ASP A 139 -0.14 -18.39 -7.93
C ASP A 139 -0.17 -18.08 -6.42
N LEU A 140 -1.03 -18.76 -5.66
CA LEU A 140 -1.23 -18.51 -4.22
C LEU A 140 0.01 -18.75 -3.37
N VAL A 141 0.83 -19.74 -3.73
CA VAL A 141 2.08 -20.04 -3.01
C VAL A 141 3.13 -18.97 -3.32
N LEU A 142 3.25 -18.57 -4.59
CA LEU A 142 4.14 -17.49 -5.00
C LEU A 142 3.73 -16.16 -4.34
N PHE A 143 2.43 -15.86 -4.31
CA PHE A 143 1.89 -14.71 -3.59
C PHE A 143 2.26 -14.76 -2.10
N TYR A 144 2.04 -15.90 -1.44
CA TYR A 144 2.35 -16.09 -0.03
C TYR A 144 3.84 -15.84 0.27
N ILE A 145 4.73 -16.34 -0.59
CA ILE A 145 6.17 -16.12 -0.45
C ILE A 145 6.50 -14.62 -0.49
N PHE A 146 5.98 -13.87 -1.45
CA PHE A 146 6.21 -12.42 -1.52
C PHE A 146 5.50 -11.66 -0.39
N PHE A 147 4.30 -12.11 0.01
CA PHE A 147 3.54 -11.55 1.14
C PHE A 147 4.30 -11.62 2.47
N GLU A 148 5.05 -12.70 2.70
CA GLU A 148 5.94 -12.83 3.87
C GLU A 148 7.28 -12.14 3.64
N ALA A 149 7.87 -12.29 2.45
CA ALA A 149 9.19 -11.74 2.14
C ALA A 149 9.24 -10.21 2.29
N MET A 150 8.15 -9.48 2.00
CA MET A 150 8.11 -8.01 2.15
C MET A 150 8.23 -7.54 3.62
N LEU A 151 8.06 -8.42 4.61
CA LEU A 151 8.27 -8.09 6.02
C LEU A 151 9.76 -7.96 6.34
N LEU A 152 10.61 -8.78 5.71
CA LEU A 152 12.04 -8.85 6.03
C LEU A 152 12.77 -7.50 5.87
N PRO A 153 12.65 -6.76 4.75
CA PRO A 153 13.30 -5.48 4.61
C PRO A 153 12.80 -4.43 5.60
N VAL A 154 11.49 -4.41 5.89
CA VAL A 154 10.90 -3.47 6.85
C VAL A 154 11.36 -3.77 8.27
N LEU A 155 11.28 -5.05 8.70
CA LEU A 155 11.76 -5.49 10.01
C LEU A 155 13.26 -5.27 10.17
N GLY A 156 14.05 -5.60 9.15
CA GLY A 156 15.50 -5.37 9.16
C GLY A 156 15.84 -3.89 9.31
N ALA A 157 15.22 -3.02 8.53
CA ALA A 157 15.46 -1.58 8.60
C ALA A 157 14.99 -0.98 9.94
N MET A 158 13.85 -1.43 10.47
CA MET A 158 13.34 -0.98 11.77
C MET A 158 14.22 -1.47 12.92
N ALA A 159 14.62 -2.74 12.93
CA ALA A 159 15.46 -3.32 13.99
C ALA A 159 16.86 -2.69 14.03
N LEU A 160 17.43 -2.34 12.87
CA LEU A 160 18.78 -1.75 12.78
C LEU A 160 18.79 -0.26 13.09
N TRP A 161 17.83 0.52 12.58
CA TRP A 161 17.86 1.99 12.60
C TRP A 161 16.63 2.65 13.24
N GLY A 162 15.73 1.88 13.84
CA GLY A 162 14.55 2.40 14.52
C GLY A 162 14.84 3.09 15.85
N GLY A 163 13.77 3.59 16.48
CA GLY A 163 13.80 4.29 17.75
C GLY A 163 14.14 3.41 18.95
N ALA A 164 13.93 3.94 20.15
CA ALA A 164 14.32 3.29 21.40
C ALA A 164 13.60 1.95 21.66
N GLN A 165 12.34 1.83 21.23
CA GLN A 165 11.52 0.62 21.41
C GLN A 165 11.44 -0.24 20.13
N ARG A 166 12.38 -0.04 19.18
CA ARG A 166 12.36 -0.69 17.86
C ARG A 166 12.23 -2.21 17.89
N LEU A 167 12.91 -2.89 18.82
CA LEU A 167 12.87 -4.37 18.89
C LEU A 167 11.50 -4.87 19.33
N ASN A 168 10.89 -4.23 20.33
CA ASN A 168 9.54 -4.59 20.79
C ASN A 168 8.51 -4.32 19.69
N ALA A 169 8.60 -3.19 18.98
CA ALA A 169 7.75 -2.87 17.86
C ALA A 169 7.93 -3.85 16.70
N SER A 170 9.18 -4.23 16.37
CA SER A 170 9.49 -5.22 15.34
C SER A 170 8.93 -6.60 15.68
N LEU A 171 9.09 -7.04 16.93
CA LEU A 171 8.58 -8.33 17.39
C LEU A 171 7.05 -8.38 17.36
N LYS A 172 6.41 -7.31 17.83
CA LYS A 172 4.95 -7.18 17.81
C LYS A 172 4.42 -7.22 16.37
N PHE A 173 5.04 -6.48 15.45
CA PHE A 173 4.69 -6.49 14.04
C PHE A 173 4.83 -7.89 13.43
N LEU A 174 5.96 -8.57 13.68
CA LEU A 174 6.21 -9.93 13.21
C LEU A 174 5.17 -10.92 13.72
N ILE A 175 4.89 -10.94 15.03
CA ILE A 175 3.94 -11.88 15.64
C ILE A 175 2.53 -11.68 15.08
N TYR A 176 2.06 -10.43 14.98
CA TYR A 176 0.73 -10.14 14.42
C TYR A 176 0.59 -10.63 12.98
N THR A 177 1.58 -10.30 12.14
CA THR A 177 1.52 -10.66 10.71
C THR A 177 1.65 -12.16 10.50
N MET A 178 2.61 -12.83 11.15
CA MET A 178 2.79 -14.28 11.01
C MET A 178 1.61 -15.08 11.58
N ALA A 179 1.00 -14.64 12.69
CA ALA A 179 -0.15 -15.34 13.25
C ALA A 179 -1.35 -15.33 12.26
N GLY A 180 -1.60 -14.21 11.61
CA GLY A 180 -2.64 -14.12 10.59
C GLY A 180 -2.32 -14.94 9.34
N SER A 181 -1.13 -14.76 8.79
CA SER A 181 -0.72 -15.40 7.53
C SER A 181 -0.53 -16.90 7.62
N SER A 182 -0.20 -17.45 8.80
CA SER A 182 -0.09 -18.89 9.00
C SER A 182 -1.42 -19.61 8.74
N LEU A 183 -2.56 -19.01 9.12
CA LEU A 183 -3.87 -19.57 8.84
C LEU A 183 -4.19 -19.54 7.34
N MET A 184 -3.84 -18.45 6.67
CA MET A 184 -3.94 -18.34 5.21
C MET A 184 -3.09 -19.41 4.51
N PHE A 185 -1.86 -19.65 4.98
CA PHE A 185 -0.99 -20.68 4.41
C PHE A 185 -1.60 -22.08 4.51
N LEU A 186 -2.15 -22.44 5.66
CA LEU A 186 -2.86 -23.73 5.82
C LEU A 186 -4.05 -23.84 4.86
N SER A 187 -4.77 -22.74 4.65
CA SER A 187 -5.87 -22.70 3.69
C SER A 187 -5.39 -22.86 2.25
N ILE A 188 -4.26 -22.25 1.88
CA ILE A 188 -3.64 -22.43 0.56
C ILE A 188 -3.28 -23.90 0.34
N LEU A 189 -2.65 -24.54 1.31
CA LEU A 189 -2.30 -25.97 1.20
C LEU A 189 -3.55 -26.85 1.05
N TYR A 190 -4.62 -26.55 1.79
CA TYR A 190 -5.89 -27.27 1.66
C TYR A 190 -6.50 -27.11 0.26
N LEU A 191 -6.51 -25.89 -0.29
CA LEU A 191 -7.02 -25.62 -1.65
C LEU A 191 -6.27 -26.44 -2.70
N GLY A 192 -4.93 -26.44 -2.64
CA GLY A 192 -4.10 -27.19 -3.58
C GLY A 192 -4.31 -28.70 -3.46
N TRP A 193 -4.43 -29.23 -2.22
CA TRP A 193 -4.71 -30.63 -1.98
C TRP A 193 -6.11 -31.03 -2.49
N ASN A 194 -7.12 -30.21 -2.25
CA ASN A 194 -8.49 -30.48 -2.71
C ASN A 194 -8.57 -30.48 -4.24
N ALA A 195 -7.87 -29.56 -4.91
CA ALA A 195 -7.75 -29.54 -6.38
C ALA A 195 -7.15 -30.85 -6.92
N GLN A 196 -6.10 -31.36 -6.29
CA GLN A 196 -5.49 -32.64 -6.64
C GLN A 196 -6.47 -33.82 -6.44
N ALA A 197 -7.14 -33.88 -5.27
CA ALA A 197 -8.05 -34.96 -4.91
C ALA A 197 -9.25 -35.07 -5.88
N MET A 198 -9.68 -33.97 -6.47
CA MET A 198 -10.74 -33.91 -7.47
C MET A 198 -10.29 -34.22 -8.90
N GLY A 199 -9.00 -34.50 -9.13
CA GLY A 199 -8.44 -34.83 -10.44
C GLY A 199 -8.38 -33.67 -11.43
N HIS A 200 -8.50 -32.44 -10.97
CA HIS A 200 -8.50 -31.23 -11.81
C HIS A 200 -7.08 -30.69 -12.11
N THR A 201 -6.08 -31.54 -12.03
CA THR A 201 -4.68 -31.15 -12.24
C THR A 201 -4.09 -31.86 -13.46
N LEU A 202 -3.37 -31.13 -14.30
CA LEU A 202 -2.83 -31.65 -15.57
C LEU A 202 -1.86 -32.85 -15.41
N ASN A 203 -1.27 -33.06 -14.23
CA ASN A 203 -0.29 -34.12 -14.00
C ASN A 203 -0.53 -34.88 -12.67
N GLY A 204 -1.71 -34.81 -12.06
CA GLY A 204 -2.00 -35.42 -10.76
C GLY A 204 -1.31 -34.73 -9.57
N ASN A 205 -0.75 -33.52 -9.75
CA ASN A 205 -0.10 -32.72 -8.73
C ASN A 205 -1.07 -31.70 -8.10
N PHE A 206 -0.63 -30.94 -7.10
CA PHE A 206 -1.39 -29.82 -6.56
C PHE A 206 -1.62 -28.74 -7.62
N ALA A 207 -2.57 -27.83 -7.39
CA ALA A 207 -2.76 -26.63 -8.19
C ALA A 207 -2.98 -25.43 -7.26
N PHE A 208 -2.25 -24.33 -7.51
CA PHE A 208 -2.29 -23.11 -6.70
C PHE A 208 -2.61 -21.86 -7.50
N GLU A 209 -2.83 -22.01 -8.80
CA GLU A 209 -3.15 -20.90 -9.69
C GLU A 209 -4.59 -20.44 -9.47
N ILE A 210 -4.79 -19.12 -9.32
CA ILE A 210 -6.09 -18.53 -8.96
C ILE A 210 -7.18 -18.83 -10.00
N THR A 211 -6.87 -18.74 -11.28
CA THR A 211 -7.81 -19.00 -12.38
C THR A 211 -8.29 -20.44 -12.37
N THR A 212 -7.38 -21.38 -12.12
CA THR A 212 -7.68 -22.80 -11.99
C THR A 212 -8.59 -23.05 -10.79
N LEU A 213 -8.20 -22.57 -9.60
CA LEU A 213 -8.95 -22.79 -8.36
C LEU A 213 -10.35 -22.15 -8.38
N ALA A 214 -10.47 -20.95 -8.91
CA ALA A 214 -11.76 -20.24 -9.03
C ALA A 214 -12.74 -20.94 -10.00
N SER A 215 -12.22 -21.52 -11.10
CA SER A 215 -13.06 -22.21 -12.10
C SER A 215 -13.68 -23.50 -11.58
N MET A 216 -13.06 -24.15 -10.59
CA MET A 216 -13.43 -25.48 -10.12
C MET A 216 -14.71 -25.52 -9.26
N LYS A 217 -15.15 -24.42 -8.65
CA LYS A 217 -16.32 -24.36 -7.73
C LYS A 217 -16.34 -25.51 -6.72
N MET A 218 -15.19 -25.87 -6.17
CA MET A 218 -14.96 -27.09 -5.39
C MET A 218 -15.46 -27.02 -3.96
N LEU A 219 -15.65 -25.83 -3.42
CA LEU A 219 -15.83 -25.61 -1.99
C LEU A 219 -17.30 -25.66 -1.61
N ASN A 220 -17.63 -26.48 -0.64
CA ASN A 220 -18.94 -26.42 0.01
C ASN A 220 -19.04 -25.17 0.92
N PRO A 221 -20.25 -24.78 1.36
CA PRO A 221 -20.45 -23.56 2.16
C PRO A 221 -19.62 -23.52 3.45
N THR A 222 -19.38 -24.65 4.11
CA THR A 222 -18.56 -24.74 5.33
C THR A 222 -17.09 -24.50 5.02
N GLU A 223 -16.59 -25.09 3.95
CA GLU A 223 -15.22 -24.86 3.49
C GLU A 223 -14.99 -23.41 3.08
N GLN A 224 -15.91 -22.80 2.33
CA GLN A 224 -15.84 -21.38 2.00
C GLN A 224 -15.81 -20.51 3.25
N LEU A 225 -16.61 -20.83 4.28
CA LEU A 225 -16.61 -20.09 5.54
C LEU A 225 -15.27 -20.20 6.26
N VAL A 226 -14.76 -21.42 6.46
CA VAL A 226 -13.53 -21.65 7.27
C VAL A 226 -12.30 -21.08 6.55
N LEU A 227 -12.14 -21.38 5.26
CA LEU A 227 -10.99 -20.93 4.49
C LEU A 227 -11.06 -19.42 4.22
N GLY A 228 -12.26 -18.90 3.91
CA GLY A 228 -12.49 -17.47 3.73
C GLY A 228 -12.22 -16.67 5.00
N LEU A 229 -12.60 -17.16 6.18
CA LEU A 229 -12.25 -16.54 7.47
C LEU A 229 -10.74 -16.52 7.71
N ALA A 230 -10.03 -17.60 7.37
CA ALA A 230 -8.57 -17.65 7.52
C ALA A 230 -7.85 -16.64 6.62
N PHE A 231 -8.27 -16.49 5.36
CA PHE A 231 -7.77 -15.46 4.46
C PHE A 231 -8.14 -14.05 4.94
N LEU A 232 -9.41 -13.84 5.34
CA LEU A 232 -9.86 -12.55 5.85
C LEU A 232 -9.08 -12.11 7.07
N LEU A 233 -8.77 -13.03 8.00
CA LEU A 233 -7.97 -12.72 9.19
C LEU A 233 -6.55 -12.27 8.83
N ALA A 234 -5.88 -12.98 7.90
CA ALA A 234 -4.57 -12.59 7.42
C ALA A 234 -4.57 -11.15 6.84
N PHE A 235 -5.57 -10.84 6.01
CA PHE A 235 -5.70 -9.54 5.38
C PHE A 235 -6.18 -8.47 6.36
N ALA A 236 -7.04 -8.80 7.31
CA ALA A 236 -7.48 -7.90 8.39
C ALA A 236 -6.32 -7.44 9.28
N VAL A 237 -5.38 -8.34 9.58
CA VAL A 237 -4.13 -7.98 10.27
C VAL A 237 -3.29 -7.04 9.41
N LYS A 238 -3.15 -7.34 8.11
CA LYS A 238 -2.30 -6.56 7.19
C LYS A 238 -2.87 -5.16 6.91
N ILE A 239 -4.21 -5.04 6.74
CA ILE A 239 -4.94 -3.77 6.51
C ILE A 239 -5.02 -2.91 7.79
N PRO A 240 -4.52 -3.28 8.90
CA PRO A 240 -4.77 -3.04 10.31
C PRO A 240 -6.24 -2.75 10.69
N MET A 241 -7.14 -3.68 10.38
CA MET A 241 -8.53 -3.57 10.80
C MET A 241 -8.67 -3.70 12.33
N VAL A 242 -9.65 -3.01 12.89
CA VAL A 242 -10.00 -3.18 14.33
C VAL A 242 -10.63 -4.56 14.53
N PRO A 243 -10.17 -5.38 15.51
CA PRO A 243 -9.19 -5.10 16.58
C PRO A 243 -7.72 -5.45 16.25
N PHE A 244 -7.39 -5.87 15.06
CA PHE A 244 -6.06 -6.42 14.68
C PHE A 244 -5.00 -5.33 14.36
N HIS A 245 -5.28 -4.07 14.64
CA HIS A 245 -4.45 -2.90 14.30
C HIS A 245 -3.29 -2.61 15.27
N GLY A 246 -3.21 -3.32 16.40
CA GLY A 246 -2.34 -2.95 17.53
C GLY A 246 -0.84 -2.88 17.23
N TRP A 247 -0.38 -3.49 16.13
CA TRP A 247 1.02 -3.43 15.68
C TRP A 247 1.38 -2.12 14.99
N LEU A 248 0.40 -1.47 14.33
CA LEU A 248 0.63 -0.34 13.42
C LEU A 248 1.16 0.91 14.12
N PRO A 249 0.55 1.41 15.23
CA PRO A 249 1.04 2.62 15.89
C PRO A 249 2.48 2.48 16.39
N ASP A 250 2.85 1.33 16.96
CA ASP A 250 4.19 1.08 17.47
C ASP A 250 5.20 1.03 16.32
N THR A 251 4.86 0.36 15.20
CA THR A 251 5.69 0.30 14.01
C THR A 251 5.94 1.70 13.44
N TYR A 252 4.91 2.52 13.27
CA TYR A 252 5.06 3.85 12.69
C TYR A 252 5.78 4.84 13.62
N ARG A 253 5.66 4.65 14.93
CA ARG A 253 6.40 5.46 15.91
C ARG A 253 7.89 5.18 15.90
N GLU A 254 8.27 3.91 15.78
CA GLU A 254 9.64 3.45 15.96
C GLU A 254 10.42 3.34 14.65
N ALA A 255 9.75 3.16 13.50
CA ALA A 255 10.43 3.08 12.21
C ALA A 255 11.14 4.38 11.83
N PRO A 256 12.31 4.32 11.16
CA PRO A 256 12.91 5.50 10.52
C PRO A 256 11.94 6.15 9.53
N HIS A 257 12.05 7.47 9.28
CA HIS A 257 11.08 8.24 8.49
C HIS A 257 10.79 7.64 7.12
N GLY A 258 11.82 7.27 6.37
CA GLY A 258 11.66 6.64 5.05
C GLY A 258 10.99 5.26 5.12
N VAL A 259 11.33 4.45 6.14
CA VAL A 259 10.71 3.13 6.34
C VAL A 259 9.25 3.27 6.78
N ALA A 260 8.94 4.24 7.64
CA ALA A 260 7.56 4.54 8.03
C ALA A 260 6.72 4.97 6.81
N ALA A 261 7.28 5.85 5.95
CA ALA A 261 6.65 6.28 4.69
C ALA A 261 6.39 5.09 3.75
N PHE A 262 7.40 4.23 3.53
CA PHE A 262 7.29 3.03 2.71
C PHE A 262 6.23 2.05 3.24
N THR A 263 6.29 1.75 4.54
CA THR A 263 5.37 0.82 5.20
C THR A 263 3.93 1.32 5.15
N ALA A 264 3.72 2.60 5.45
CA ALA A 264 2.39 3.23 5.44
C ALA A 264 1.78 3.31 4.04
N ALA A 265 2.63 3.54 3.03
CA ALA A 265 2.18 3.63 1.65
C ALA A 265 1.81 2.27 1.04
N LEU A 266 2.47 1.17 1.42
CA LEU A 266 2.42 -0.06 0.63
C LEU A 266 1.83 -1.26 1.39
N LEU A 267 2.29 -1.57 2.62
CA LEU A 267 2.00 -2.86 3.24
C LEU A 267 0.50 -3.15 3.44
N GLY A 268 -0.26 -2.18 3.94
CA GLY A 268 -1.70 -2.35 4.13
C GLY A 268 -2.47 -2.50 2.81
N LYS A 269 -1.94 -1.97 1.71
CA LYS A 269 -2.55 -2.02 0.38
C LYS A 269 -2.49 -3.42 -0.23
N VAL A 270 -1.48 -4.21 0.12
CA VAL A 270 -1.42 -5.63 -0.28
C VAL A 270 -2.63 -6.41 0.24
N GLY A 271 -3.13 -6.09 1.45
CA GLY A 271 -4.36 -6.70 1.97
C GLY A 271 -5.61 -6.31 1.17
N ILE A 272 -5.75 -5.01 0.79
CA ILE A 272 -6.86 -4.54 -0.05
C ILE A 272 -6.82 -5.23 -1.43
N TYR A 273 -5.64 -5.23 -2.07
CA TYR A 273 -5.40 -5.94 -3.32
C TYR A 273 -5.80 -7.42 -3.22
N ALA A 274 -5.33 -8.10 -2.18
CA ALA A 274 -5.51 -9.53 -2.03
C ALA A 274 -6.97 -9.94 -1.77
N ILE A 275 -7.78 -9.10 -1.12
CA ILE A 275 -9.21 -9.36 -0.98
C ILE A 275 -9.88 -9.33 -2.37
N ILE A 276 -9.55 -8.37 -3.22
CA ILE A 276 -10.13 -8.27 -4.56
C ILE A 276 -9.59 -9.40 -5.45
N ARG A 277 -8.27 -9.61 -5.46
CA ARG A 277 -7.61 -10.58 -6.35
C ARG A 277 -7.92 -12.04 -6.01
N PHE A 278 -7.98 -12.39 -4.71
CA PHE A 278 -8.06 -13.78 -4.28
C PHE A 278 -9.36 -14.14 -3.58
N MET A 279 -9.86 -13.30 -2.66
CA MET A 279 -11.03 -13.70 -1.86
C MET A 279 -12.34 -13.68 -2.65
N TRP A 280 -12.56 -12.68 -3.48
CA TRP A 280 -13.77 -12.60 -4.29
C TRP A 280 -13.89 -13.78 -5.30
N PRO A 281 -12.83 -14.15 -6.05
CA PRO A 281 -12.90 -15.30 -6.95
C PRO A 281 -12.98 -16.65 -6.23
N LEU A 282 -12.26 -16.83 -5.12
CA LEU A 282 -12.17 -18.14 -4.44
C LEU A 282 -13.35 -18.42 -3.51
N PHE A 283 -13.88 -17.38 -2.84
CA PHE A 283 -14.89 -17.52 -1.79
C PHE A 283 -16.10 -16.60 -2.01
N PRO A 284 -16.78 -16.65 -3.19
CA PRO A 284 -17.84 -15.70 -3.53
C PRO A 284 -19.04 -15.77 -2.57
N ASP A 285 -19.44 -16.98 -2.14
CA ASP A 285 -20.58 -17.15 -1.21
C ASP A 285 -20.24 -16.60 0.18
N PHE A 286 -19.01 -16.88 0.65
CA PHE A 286 -18.50 -16.31 1.90
C PHE A 286 -18.46 -14.78 1.84
N MET A 287 -17.90 -14.21 0.79
CA MET A 287 -17.78 -12.75 0.63
C MET A 287 -19.15 -12.07 0.59
N THR A 288 -20.12 -12.69 -0.08
CA THR A 288 -21.50 -12.18 -0.11
C THR A 288 -22.15 -12.20 1.27
N GLN A 289 -21.98 -13.29 2.02
CA GLN A 289 -22.54 -13.42 3.38
C GLN A 289 -21.79 -12.55 4.40
N ALA A 290 -20.47 -12.44 4.29
CA ALA A 290 -19.63 -11.63 5.18
C ALA A 290 -19.68 -10.12 4.87
N GLY A 291 -20.15 -9.73 3.69
CA GLY A 291 -20.16 -8.35 3.22
C GLY A 291 -20.70 -7.33 4.21
N PRO A 292 -21.91 -7.53 4.79
CA PRO A 292 -22.46 -6.61 5.80
C PRO A 292 -21.56 -6.46 7.04
N TYR A 293 -20.87 -7.52 7.46
CA TYR A 293 -19.96 -7.51 8.60
C TYR A 293 -18.62 -6.83 8.25
N ILE A 294 -18.12 -7.04 7.03
CA ILE A 294 -16.92 -6.35 6.51
C ILE A 294 -17.21 -4.85 6.39
N ALA A 295 -18.38 -4.47 5.86
CA ALA A 295 -18.82 -3.07 5.79
C ALA A 295 -18.91 -2.43 7.18
N ALA A 296 -19.50 -3.13 8.16
CA ALA A 296 -19.55 -2.70 9.55
C ALA A 296 -18.16 -2.49 10.14
N ALA A 297 -17.25 -3.46 9.93
CA ALA A 297 -15.87 -3.36 10.40
C ALA A 297 -15.11 -2.17 9.76
N GLY A 298 -15.33 -1.91 8.46
CA GLY A 298 -14.84 -0.71 7.78
C GLY A 298 -15.33 0.57 8.41
N ALA A 299 -16.66 0.70 8.62
CA ALA A 299 -17.28 1.87 9.23
C ALA A 299 -16.80 2.09 10.69
N VAL A 300 -16.66 1.01 11.46
CA VAL A 300 -16.08 1.07 12.82
C VAL A 300 -14.62 1.52 12.76
N ALA A 301 -13.82 1.00 11.86
CA ALA A 301 -12.41 1.41 11.70
C ALA A 301 -12.30 2.89 11.35
N ILE A 302 -13.19 3.43 10.49
CA ILE A 302 -13.22 4.85 10.13
C ILE A 302 -13.42 5.71 11.38
N VAL A 303 -14.49 5.47 12.14
CA VAL A 303 -14.84 6.31 13.30
C VAL A 303 -13.86 6.08 14.45
N PHE A 304 -13.53 4.83 14.77
CA PHE A 304 -12.57 4.49 15.82
C PHE A 304 -11.21 5.11 15.54
N GLY A 305 -10.67 4.92 14.32
CA GLY A 305 -9.38 5.48 13.92
C GLY A 305 -9.35 7.00 14.04
N ALA A 306 -10.40 7.69 13.60
CA ALA A 306 -10.53 9.13 13.68
C ALA A 306 -10.60 9.64 15.14
N LEU A 307 -11.42 9.03 16.00
CA LEU A 307 -11.53 9.42 17.40
C LEU A 307 -10.23 9.20 18.17
N VAL A 308 -9.55 8.07 17.91
CA VAL A 308 -8.26 7.79 18.56
C VAL A 308 -7.16 8.71 18.03
N ALA A 309 -7.18 9.06 16.72
CA ALA A 309 -6.26 10.03 16.14
C ALA A 309 -6.38 11.41 16.81
N MET A 310 -7.61 11.87 17.09
CA MET A 310 -7.87 13.13 17.82
C MET A 310 -7.26 13.15 19.22
N ALA A 311 -7.19 11.99 19.88
CA ALA A 311 -6.67 11.85 21.24
C ALA A 311 -5.14 11.72 21.29
N GLN A 312 -4.45 11.63 20.15
CA GLN A 312 -2.99 11.45 20.15
C GLN A 312 -2.23 12.70 20.56
N LYS A 313 -1.09 12.46 21.21
CA LYS A 313 -0.21 13.51 21.72
C LYS A 313 0.99 13.78 20.81
N ASP A 314 1.23 12.93 19.81
CA ASP A 314 2.34 13.05 18.87
C ASP A 314 1.89 12.86 17.42
N LEU A 315 2.62 13.50 16.49
CA LEU A 315 2.34 13.52 15.06
C LEU A 315 2.34 12.10 14.43
N ARG A 316 3.27 11.22 14.81
CA ARG A 316 3.39 9.89 14.20
C ARG A 316 2.26 8.96 14.62
N SER A 317 1.87 9.00 15.90
CA SER A 317 0.74 8.24 16.39
C SER A 317 -0.58 8.73 15.76
N LEU A 318 -0.73 10.04 15.60
CA LEU A 318 -1.88 10.60 14.90
C LEU A 318 -1.96 10.07 13.45
N LEU A 319 -0.85 10.09 12.69
CA LEU A 319 -0.81 9.55 11.33
C LEU A 319 -1.09 8.03 11.29
N ALA A 320 -0.68 7.29 12.31
CA ALA A 320 -0.97 5.86 12.40
C ALA A 320 -2.48 5.57 12.51
N TYR A 321 -3.16 6.25 13.42
CA TYR A 321 -4.61 6.09 13.60
C TYR A 321 -5.42 6.72 12.47
N SER A 322 -4.93 7.80 11.87
CA SER A 322 -5.47 8.35 10.61
C SER A 322 -5.44 7.31 9.49
N SER A 323 -4.33 6.55 9.36
CA SER A 323 -4.24 5.47 8.38
C SER A 323 -5.27 4.36 8.60
N ILE A 324 -5.57 4.00 9.86
CA ILE A 324 -6.64 3.05 10.18
C ILE A 324 -7.99 3.57 9.70
N SER A 325 -8.27 4.85 9.93
CA SER A 325 -9.51 5.50 9.47
C SER A 325 -9.63 5.47 7.94
N HIS A 326 -8.62 5.92 7.21
CA HIS A 326 -8.68 5.97 5.74
C HIS A 326 -8.69 4.59 5.08
N LEU A 327 -7.99 3.58 5.63
CA LEU A 327 -8.09 2.21 5.16
C LEU A 327 -9.45 1.60 5.46
N GLY A 328 -10.16 2.07 6.48
CA GLY A 328 -11.55 1.72 6.76
C GLY A 328 -12.49 2.05 5.59
N PHE A 329 -12.27 3.17 4.88
CA PHE A 329 -13.01 3.47 3.64
C PHE A 329 -12.75 2.42 2.56
N CYS A 330 -11.49 2.02 2.36
CA CYS A 330 -11.18 0.95 1.41
C CYS A 330 -11.88 -0.36 1.78
N VAL A 331 -11.91 -0.72 3.08
CA VAL A 331 -12.61 -1.91 3.57
C VAL A 331 -14.12 -1.83 3.31
N LEU A 332 -14.74 -0.67 3.55
CA LEU A 332 -16.14 -0.44 3.19
C LEU A 332 -16.40 -0.62 1.69
N GLY A 333 -15.47 -0.11 0.84
CA GLY A 333 -15.60 -0.18 -0.62
C GLY A 333 -15.49 -1.59 -1.20
N ILE A 334 -14.75 -2.49 -0.55
CA ILE A 334 -14.56 -3.88 -1.01
C ILE A 334 -15.54 -4.87 -0.36
N ALA A 335 -16.41 -4.40 0.52
CA ALA A 335 -17.30 -5.26 1.31
C ALA A 335 -18.44 -5.90 0.50
N GLY A 336 -18.78 -5.36 -0.66
CA GLY A 336 -19.87 -5.85 -1.49
C GLY A 336 -19.61 -5.72 -2.98
N VAL A 337 -20.44 -6.38 -3.79
CA VAL A 337 -20.32 -6.40 -5.25
C VAL A 337 -20.83 -5.07 -5.82
N SER A 338 -19.96 -4.08 -5.87
CA SER A 338 -20.17 -2.79 -6.52
C SER A 338 -18.88 -2.38 -7.22
N THR A 339 -18.85 -2.44 -8.55
CA THR A 339 -17.69 -2.01 -9.35
C THR A 339 -17.25 -0.61 -8.97
N MET A 340 -18.20 0.32 -8.78
CA MET A 340 -17.92 1.69 -8.37
C MET A 340 -17.21 1.76 -7.00
N ALA A 341 -17.74 1.04 -5.99
CA ALA A 341 -17.14 1.06 -4.65
C ALA A 341 -15.77 0.39 -4.61
N MET A 342 -15.61 -0.75 -5.30
CA MET A 342 -14.33 -1.46 -5.37
C MET A 342 -13.28 -0.68 -6.16
N THR A 343 -13.63 -0.09 -7.31
CA THR A 343 -12.75 0.80 -8.09
C THR A 343 -12.34 2.01 -7.24
N GLY A 344 -13.30 2.60 -6.52
CA GLY A 344 -13.03 3.65 -5.54
C GLY A 344 -12.09 3.21 -4.43
N ALA A 345 -12.21 1.97 -3.92
CA ALA A 345 -11.34 1.43 -2.88
C ALA A 345 -9.89 1.25 -3.35
N VAL A 346 -9.69 0.76 -4.57
CA VAL A 346 -8.35 0.66 -5.18
C VAL A 346 -7.76 2.06 -5.38
N PHE A 347 -8.53 2.97 -5.96
CA PHE A 347 -8.09 4.35 -6.19
C PHE A 347 -7.76 5.06 -4.86
N GLN A 348 -8.60 4.89 -3.83
CA GLN A 348 -8.34 5.41 -2.48
C GLN A 348 -7.11 4.79 -1.83
N ALA A 349 -6.88 3.50 -2.02
CA ALA A 349 -5.68 2.84 -1.52
C ALA A 349 -4.40 3.43 -2.13
N VAL A 350 -4.39 3.70 -3.45
CA VAL A 350 -3.29 4.38 -4.15
C VAL A 350 -3.13 5.82 -3.64
N SER A 351 -4.22 6.58 -3.60
CA SER A 351 -4.24 7.96 -3.10
C SER A 351 -3.72 8.07 -1.66
N HIS A 352 -4.26 7.27 -0.76
CA HIS A 352 -3.81 7.20 0.63
C HIS A 352 -2.33 6.80 0.72
N GLY A 353 -1.83 5.92 -0.16
CA GLY A 353 -0.41 5.58 -0.24
C GLY A 353 0.48 6.78 -0.52
N LEU A 354 0.15 7.57 -1.55
CA LEU A 354 0.87 8.79 -1.91
C LEU A 354 0.84 9.83 -0.77
N ILE A 355 -0.35 10.09 -0.22
CA ILE A 355 -0.57 11.09 0.83
C ILE A 355 0.15 10.71 2.12
N THR A 356 0.06 9.45 2.57
CA THR A 356 0.70 9.02 3.81
C THR A 356 2.21 9.00 3.70
N ALA A 357 2.78 8.58 2.57
CA ALA A 357 4.22 8.69 2.35
C ALA A 357 4.68 10.14 2.45
N ALA A 358 3.99 11.05 1.76
CA ALA A 358 4.30 12.48 1.79
C ALA A 358 4.19 13.07 3.20
N LEU A 359 3.15 12.71 3.96
CA LEU A 359 2.98 13.13 5.36
C LEU A 359 4.09 12.60 6.25
N PHE A 360 4.46 11.30 6.16
CA PHE A 360 5.54 10.74 6.99
C PHE A 360 6.90 11.35 6.66
N LEU A 361 7.21 11.63 5.40
CA LEU A 361 8.43 12.32 5.00
C LEU A 361 8.45 13.77 5.52
N THR A 362 7.34 14.50 5.38
CA THR A 362 7.24 15.89 5.83
C THR A 362 7.27 15.99 7.36
N VAL A 363 6.53 15.13 8.07
CA VAL A 363 6.57 15.04 9.54
C VAL A 363 7.96 14.59 10.01
N GLY A 364 8.63 13.71 9.27
CA GLY A 364 10.03 13.36 9.50
C GLY A 364 10.94 14.58 9.46
N ALA A 365 10.77 15.45 8.45
CA ALA A 365 11.51 16.70 8.35
C ALA A 365 11.25 17.66 9.53
N VAL A 366 10.01 17.72 10.04
CA VAL A 366 9.67 18.47 11.25
C VAL A 366 10.41 17.91 12.46
N ILE A 367 10.37 16.58 12.66
CA ILE A 367 10.98 15.91 13.81
C ILE A 367 12.51 16.07 13.79
N ASP A 368 13.15 15.90 12.64
CA ASP A 368 14.61 16.04 12.51
C ASP A 368 15.10 17.45 12.87
N ARG A 369 14.27 18.47 12.64
CA ARG A 369 14.59 19.87 12.92
C ARG A 369 14.27 20.30 14.34
N GLN A 370 13.21 19.76 14.91
CA GLN A 370 12.73 20.15 16.25
C GLN A 370 13.20 19.20 17.37
N GLY A 371 13.74 18.03 17.02
CA GLY A 371 14.13 17.00 17.98
C GLY A 371 12.95 16.38 18.74
N SER A 372 11.70 16.73 18.37
CA SER A 372 10.49 16.24 19.04
C SER A 372 9.37 15.99 18.03
N ARG A 373 8.51 15.02 18.36
CA ARG A 373 7.25 14.73 17.64
C ARG A 373 6.01 15.14 18.44
N ASP A 374 6.19 15.53 19.72
CA ASP A 374 5.11 15.77 20.67
C ASP A 374 4.49 17.17 20.45
N PHE A 375 3.17 17.25 20.39
CA PHE A 375 2.45 18.51 20.14
C PHE A 375 2.75 19.59 21.20
N ASP A 376 3.01 19.19 22.46
CA ASP A 376 3.32 20.14 23.54
C ASP A 376 4.68 20.83 23.37
N ARG A 377 5.52 20.31 22.46
CA ARG A 377 6.84 20.87 22.14
C ARG A 377 6.90 21.49 20.74
N LEU A 378 5.80 21.42 19.99
CA LEU A 378 5.69 21.95 18.62
C LEU A 378 4.78 23.18 18.64
N GLY A 379 5.09 24.18 17.83
CA GLY A 379 4.27 25.38 17.67
C GLY A 379 4.99 26.48 16.91
N GLY A 380 4.26 27.30 16.16
CA GLY A 380 4.79 28.46 15.44
C GLY A 380 5.80 28.16 14.33
N LEU A 381 5.89 26.89 13.87
CA LEU A 381 6.95 26.43 12.97
C LEU A 381 6.85 27.01 11.55
N ALA A 382 5.68 27.50 11.12
CA ALA A 382 5.51 28.09 9.80
C ALA A 382 6.45 29.28 9.52
N ARG A 383 6.93 29.96 10.58
CA ARG A 383 7.90 31.06 10.43
C ARG A 383 9.33 30.58 10.21
N SER A 384 9.71 29.46 10.81
CA SER A 384 11.08 28.93 10.76
C SER A 384 11.31 27.95 9.62
N ILE A 385 10.26 27.19 9.22
CA ILE A 385 10.31 26.18 8.15
C ILE A 385 9.13 26.35 7.18
N PRO A 386 9.03 27.46 6.45
CA PRO A 386 7.87 27.79 5.62
C PRO A 386 7.61 26.82 4.46
N LEU A 387 8.65 26.26 3.82
CA LEU A 387 8.46 25.27 2.76
C LEU A 387 7.92 23.94 3.32
N THR A 388 8.44 23.49 4.45
CA THR A 388 7.91 22.30 5.15
C THR A 388 6.45 22.53 5.55
N ALA A 389 6.11 23.73 6.07
CA ALA A 389 4.73 24.08 6.43
C ALA A 389 3.81 24.11 5.21
N PHE A 390 4.27 24.62 4.08
CA PHE A 390 3.53 24.64 2.82
C PHE A 390 3.20 23.21 2.33
N PHE A 391 4.18 22.32 2.28
CA PHE A 391 3.94 20.95 1.86
C PHE A 391 3.07 20.19 2.86
N LEU A 392 3.28 20.39 4.17
CA LEU A 392 2.44 19.76 5.19
C LEU A 392 0.97 20.21 5.05
N MET A 393 0.72 21.49 4.68
CA MET A 393 -0.64 21.96 4.38
C MET A 393 -1.24 21.23 3.18
N ILE A 394 -0.53 21.13 2.05
CA ILE A 394 -1.01 20.45 0.85
C ILE A 394 -1.40 19.00 1.19
N PHE A 395 -0.54 18.26 1.88
CA PHE A 395 -0.80 16.86 2.21
C PHE A 395 -1.87 16.69 3.29
N SER A 396 -1.98 17.63 4.23
CA SER A 396 -3.08 17.66 5.22
C SER A 396 -4.43 17.88 4.54
N VAL A 397 -4.52 18.81 3.61
CA VAL A 397 -5.74 19.09 2.84
C VAL A 397 -6.09 17.92 1.92
N ALA A 398 -5.10 17.26 1.33
CA ALA A 398 -5.31 16.05 0.56
C ALA A 398 -5.80 14.87 1.42
N ALA A 399 -5.29 14.74 2.65
CA ALA A 399 -5.75 13.72 3.59
C ALA A 399 -7.21 13.94 4.05
N VAL A 400 -7.67 15.19 4.07
CA VAL A 400 -9.10 15.53 4.37
C VAL A 400 -10.02 15.26 3.17
N ALA A 401 -9.49 14.76 2.06
CA ALA A 401 -10.23 14.54 0.82
C ALA A 401 -10.89 15.83 0.26
N LEU A 402 -10.13 16.94 0.23
CA LEU A 402 -10.62 18.15 -0.42
C LEU A 402 -10.80 17.93 -1.94
N PRO A 403 -11.88 18.42 -2.57
CA PRO A 403 -12.00 18.43 -4.03
C PRO A 403 -10.72 18.92 -4.73
N LEU A 404 -10.38 18.35 -5.88
CA LEU A 404 -9.13 18.49 -6.63
C LEU A 404 -7.95 17.66 -6.07
N THR A 405 -8.15 16.91 -5.01
CA THR A 405 -7.15 15.93 -4.53
C THR A 405 -7.59 14.49 -4.81
N SER A 406 -6.64 13.59 -4.96
CA SER A 406 -6.93 12.19 -5.31
C SER A 406 -7.79 11.47 -4.26
N SER A 407 -7.65 11.79 -2.97
CA SER A 407 -8.43 11.15 -1.91
C SER A 407 -9.93 11.46 -2.02
N PHE A 408 -10.31 12.65 -2.47
CA PHE A 408 -11.70 13.00 -2.72
C PHE A 408 -12.36 12.04 -3.72
N VAL A 409 -11.69 11.78 -4.83
CA VAL A 409 -12.22 10.88 -5.87
C VAL A 409 -12.45 9.47 -5.32
N GLY A 410 -11.46 8.92 -4.61
CA GLY A 410 -11.56 7.58 -4.04
C GLY A 410 -12.66 7.46 -3.00
N GLU A 411 -12.69 8.35 -1.99
CA GLU A 411 -13.70 8.33 -0.93
C GLU A 411 -15.10 8.58 -1.47
N PHE A 412 -15.26 9.50 -2.43
CA PHE A 412 -16.55 9.77 -3.07
C PHE A 412 -17.11 8.55 -3.79
N LEU A 413 -16.30 7.86 -4.60
CA LEU A 413 -16.72 6.64 -5.30
C LEU A 413 -17.09 5.52 -4.33
N ILE A 414 -16.33 5.36 -3.24
CA ILE A 414 -16.65 4.39 -2.19
C ILE A 414 -18.00 4.70 -1.56
N LEU A 415 -18.22 5.93 -1.14
CA LEU A 415 -19.45 6.33 -0.45
C LEU A 415 -20.67 6.18 -1.35
N VAL A 416 -20.59 6.61 -2.61
CA VAL A 416 -21.71 6.48 -3.57
C VAL A 416 -21.98 5.02 -3.91
N GLY A 417 -20.92 4.22 -4.17
CA GLY A 417 -21.07 2.81 -4.52
C GLY A 417 -21.56 1.95 -3.33
N ALA A 418 -21.04 2.20 -2.12
CA ALA A 418 -21.43 1.48 -0.92
C ALA A 418 -22.83 1.88 -0.41
N TRP A 419 -23.30 3.09 -0.70
CA TRP A 419 -24.63 3.55 -0.31
C TRP A 419 -25.76 2.63 -0.80
N LYS A 420 -25.63 2.11 -2.00
CA LYS A 420 -26.63 1.20 -2.58
C LYS A 420 -26.73 -0.14 -1.84
N LEU A 421 -25.65 -0.62 -1.25
CA LEU A 421 -25.55 -1.92 -0.60
C LEU A 421 -25.65 -1.85 0.93
N PHE A 422 -25.04 -0.83 1.53
CA PHE A 422 -24.85 -0.70 2.98
C PHE A 422 -25.14 0.73 3.47
N PRO A 423 -26.36 1.30 3.26
CA PRO A 423 -26.65 2.71 3.56
C PRO A 423 -26.36 3.09 5.02
N GLN A 424 -26.66 2.20 5.98
CA GLN A 424 -26.43 2.45 7.41
C GLN A 424 -24.93 2.61 7.74
N TRP A 425 -24.06 1.77 7.14
CA TRP A 425 -22.62 1.83 7.37
C TRP A 425 -21.98 3.00 6.62
N THR A 426 -22.51 3.35 5.47
CA THR A 426 -22.09 4.53 4.70
C THR A 426 -22.42 5.83 5.45
N LEU A 427 -23.57 5.92 6.12
CA LEU A 427 -23.89 7.04 7.02
C LEU A 427 -22.90 7.17 8.18
N VAL A 428 -22.50 6.05 8.78
CA VAL A 428 -21.47 6.04 9.82
C VAL A 428 -20.13 6.50 9.25
N ALA A 429 -19.76 6.07 8.03
CA ALA A 429 -18.52 6.47 7.36
C ALA A 429 -18.46 7.98 7.08
N LEU A 430 -19.58 8.64 6.78
CA LEU A 430 -19.66 10.10 6.60
C LEU A 430 -19.22 10.89 7.85
N LEU A 431 -19.44 10.36 9.06
CA LEU A 431 -18.91 10.96 10.28
C LEU A 431 -17.39 10.99 10.28
N GLY A 432 -16.76 9.96 9.68
CA GLY A 432 -15.31 9.87 9.57
C GLY A 432 -14.71 10.98 8.70
N VAL A 433 -15.40 11.41 7.64
CA VAL A 433 -14.96 12.55 6.80
C VAL A 433 -14.84 13.83 7.63
N VAL A 434 -15.87 14.11 8.45
CA VAL A 434 -15.88 15.29 9.34
C VAL A 434 -14.78 15.18 10.40
N LEU A 435 -14.69 14.03 11.08
CA LEU A 435 -13.66 13.79 12.09
C LEU A 435 -12.26 13.84 11.50
N GLY A 436 -12.08 13.36 10.27
CA GLY A 436 -10.82 13.45 9.51
C GLY A 436 -10.33 14.87 9.34
N ALA A 437 -11.23 15.78 8.96
CA ALA A 437 -10.95 17.20 8.87
C ALA A 437 -10.53 17.79 10.23
N VAL A 438 -11.25 17.44 11.29
CA VAL A 438 -10.99 17.97 12.64
C VAL A 438 -9.58 17.60 13.13
N TYR A 439 -9.20 16.30 13.14
CA TYR A 439 -7.90 15.92 13.68
C TYR A 439 -6.73 16.37 12.80
N THR A 440 -6.88 16.30 11.48
CA THR A 440 -5.79 16.65 10.56
C THR A 440 -5.50 18.15 10.60
N LEU A 441 -6.54 19.00 10.48
CA LEU A 441 -6.36 20.46 10.53
C LEU A 441 -5.94 20.92 11.93
N SER A 442 -6.46 20.31 13.00
CA SER A 442 -6.00 20.60 14.35
C SER A 442 -4.51 20.29 14.54
N ALA A 443 -4.04 19.14 14.03
CA ALA A 443 -2.62 18.78 14.07
C ALA A 443 -1.76 19.78 13.32
N TYR A 444 -2.19 20.19 12.12
CA TYR A 444 -1.49 21.22 11.34
C TYR A 444 -1.42 22.55 12.08
N LEU A 445 -2.55 23.04 12.62
CA LEU A 445 -2.63 24.31 13.35
C LEU A 445 -1.76 24.29 14.60
N ARG A 446 -1.81 23.21 15.40
CA ARG A 446 -0.99 23.07 16.62
C ARG A 446 0.50 23.02 16.34
N THR A 447 0.91 22.50 15.17
CA THR A 447 2.32 22.35 14.79
C THR A 447 2.85 23.65 14.15
N MET A 448 2.11 24.21 13.21
CA MET A 448 2.61 25.30 12.36
C MET A 448 2.31 26.70 12.89
N PHE A 449 1.27 26.84 13.71
CA PHE A 449 0.87 28.13 14.31
C PHE A 449 0.96 28.11 15.84
N GLY A 450 0.63 29.23 16.46
CA GLY A 450 0.72 29.41 17.90
C GLY A 450 2.08 29.93 18.39
N PRO A 451 2.34 29.90 19.72
CA PRO A 451 3.59 30.36 20.27
C PRO A 451 4.74 29.42 19.88
N LEU A 452 5.90 29.99 19.60
CA LEU A 452 7.13 29.22 19.46
C LEU A 452 7.49 28.64 20.86
N HIS A 453 7.45 27.33 20.96
CA HIS A 453 8.03 26.69 22.14
C HIS A 453 9.55 26.70 21.96
N ALA A 454 10.23 27.40 22.89
CA ALA A 454 11.69 27.56 22.90
C ALA A 454 12.38 26.22 23.27
N THR A 455 12.37 25.27 22.32
CA THR A 455 13.43 24.27 22.27
C THR A 455 14.46 24.85 21.31
N ASP A 456 15.74 24.85 21.70
CA ASP A 456 16.84 25.34 20.88
C ASP A 456 16.61 24.94 19.42
N PRO A 457 16.53 25.89 18.48
CA PRO A 457 16.40 25.53 17.08
C PRO A 457 17.66 24.74 16.72
N GLN A 458 17.53 23.43 16.66
CA GLN A 458 18.59 22.61 16.12
C GLN A 458 18.88 23.15 14.73
N THR A 459 20.10 23.51 14.48
CA THR A 459 20.73 24.25 13.41
C THR A 459 20.51 23.67 11.99
N GLY A 460 19.28 23.42 11.59
CA GLY A 460 18.92 22.98 10.24
C GLY A 460 17.86 23.91 9.65
N GLY A 461 18.22 24.67 8.63
CA GLY A 461 17.23 25.44 7.85
C GLY A 461 16.13 24.55 7.26
N ASP A 462 15.18 25.14 6.54
CA ASP A 462 14.06 24.42 5.89
C ASP A 462 14.54 23.33 4.91
N ILE A 463 13.62 22.48 4.42
CA ILE A 463 13.91 21.48 3.38
C ILE A 463 14.54 22.12 2.15
N ARG A 464 15.45 21.42 1.48
CA ARG A 464 16.20 21.93 0.31
C ARG A 464 16.49 20.81 -0.70
N GLY A 465 16.82 21.21 -1.91
CA GLY A 465 17.31 20.33 -2.96
C GLY A 465 16.36 19.17 -3.26
N PHE A 466 16.83 17.95 -3.18
CA PHE A 466 16.03 16.76 -3.52
C PHE A 466 14.79 16.57 -2.66
N ASP A 467 14.78 17.01 -1.39
CA ASP A 467 13.61 16.88 -0.53
C ASP A 467 12.43 17.71 -1.07
N VAL A 468 12.70 18.91 -1.55
CA VAL A 468 11.68 19.75 -2.21
C VAL A 468 11.16 19.08 -3.49
N VAL A 469 12.06 18.51 -4.31
CA VAL A 469 11.69 17.83 -5.55
C VAL A 469 10.80 16.61 -5.26
N VAL A 470 11.13 15.82 -4.24
CA VAL A 470 10.34 14.64 -3.83
C VAL A 470 8.94 15.07 -3.39
N LEU A 471 8.83 16.06 -2.48
CA LEU A 471 7.53 16.50 -1.99
C LEU A 471 6.71 17.19 -3.09
N ALA A 472 7.34 17.98 -3.95
CA ALA A 472 6.67 18.60 -5.11
C ALA A 472 6.17 17.55 -6.10
N GLY A 473 6.94 16.48 -6.36
CA GLY A 473 6.53 15.37 -7.21
C GLY A 473 5.33 14.62 -6.65
N LEU A 474 5.35 14.31 -5.33
CA LEU A 474 4.22 13.67 -4.66
C LEU A 474 2.97 14.58 -4.65
N ALA A 475 3.13 15.88 -4.39
CA ALA A 475 2.03 16.85 -4.44
C ALA A 475 1.44 16.94 -5.86
N ALA A 476 2.28 16.99 -6.89
CA ALA A 476 1.85 17.02 -8.29
C ALA A 476 1.08 15.72 -8.65
N ALA A 477 1.54 14.56 -8.23
CA ALA A 477 0.85 13.29 -8.46
C ALA A 477 -0.54 13.24 -7.78
N ILE A 478 -0.64 13.69 -6.52
CA ILE A 478 -1.89 13.77 -5.76
C ILE A 478 -2.90 14.69 -6.43
N ILE A 479 -2.46 15.87 -6.88
CA ILE A 479 -3.31 16.84 -7.56
C ILE A 479 -3.68 16.36 -8.96
N ALA A 480 -2.74 15.82 -9.71
CA ALA A 480 -3.00 15.29 -11.06
C ALA A 480 -4.04 14.16 -11.04
N LEU A 481 -3.92 13.20 -10.11
CA LEU A 481 -4.93 12.15 -9.93
C LEU A 481 -6.27 12.68 -9.41
N GLY A 482 -6.29 13.82 -8.71
CA GLY A 482 -7.53 14.48 -8.29
C GLY A 482 -8.25 15.21 -9.41
N ILE A 483 -7.51 15.75 -10.40
CA ILE A 483 -8.06 16.50 -11.53
C ILE A 483 -8.33 15.59 -12.74
N PHE A 484 -7.45 14.61 -12.99
CA PHE A 484 -7.50 13.69 -14.13
C PHE A 484 -7.58 12.22 -13.67
N PRO A 485 -8.64 11.81 -12.96
CA PRO A 485 -8.73 10.44 -12.44
C PRO A 485 -9.09 9.39 -13.51
N SER A 486 -9.66 9.83 -14.64
CA SER A 486 -10.27 8.97 -15.67
C SER A 486 -9.33 7.89 -16.20
N ASP A 487 -8.06 8.22 -16.43
CA ASP A 487 -7.11 7.27 -17.03
C ASP A 487 -6.83 6.09 -16.07
N LEU A 488 -6.59 6.38 -14.80
CA LEU A 488 -6.34 5.35 -13.80
C LEU A 488 -7.63 4.56 -13.47
N LEU A 489 -8.78 5.24 -13.34
CA LEU A 489 -10.06 4.59 -13.11
C LEU A 489 -10.44 3.66 -14.27
N GLY A 490 -10.20 4.09 -15.52
CA GLY A 490 -10.45 3.30 -16.71
C GLY A 490 -9.59 2.03 -16.82
N MET A 491 -8.40 2.01 -16.20
CA MET A 491 -7.57 0.80 -16.09
C MET A 491 -8.03 -0.12 -14.95
N ILE A 492 -8.42 0.45 -13.79
CA ILE A 492 -8.80 -0.32 -12.60
C ILE A 492 -10.16 -1.00 -12.79
N SER A 493 -11.18 -0.30 -13.34
CA SER A 493 -12.56 -0.77 -13.36
C SER A 493 -12.74 -2.13 -14.06
N PRO A 494 -12.20 -2.38 -15.26
CA PRO A 494 -12.33 -3.68 -15.92
C PRO A 494 -11.67 -4.82 -15.13
N ALA A 495 -10.50 -4.57 -14.52
CA ALA A 495 -9.81 -5.56 -13.71
C ALA A 495 -10.59 -5.92 -12.44
N VAL A 496 -11.25 -4.95 -11.82
CA VAL A 496 -12.12 -5.16 -10.66
C VAL A 496 -13.36 -5.96 -11.05
N GLU A 497 -13.98 -5.67 -12.19
CA GLU A 497 -15.15 -6.39 -12.71
C GLU A 497 -14.86 -7.88 -12.89
N VAL A 498 -13.76 -8.20 -13.56
CA VAL A 498 -13.32 -9.58 -13.78
C VAL A 498 -13.10 -10.31 -12.45
N ASN A 499 -12.38 -9.70 -11.51
CA ASN A 499 -12.05 -10.34 -10.23
C ASN A 499 -13.28 -10.48 -9.30
N ALA A 500 -14.24 -9.57 -9.37
CA ALA A 500 -15.45 -9.64 -8.55
C ALA A 500 -16.52 -10.58 -9.13
N GLY A 501 -16.30 -11.17 -10.31
CA GLY A 501 -17.27 -12.03 -10.98
C GLY A 501 -18.55 -11.29 -11.38
N THR A 502 -18.45 -9.98 -11.60
CA THR A 502 -19.55 -9.13 -12.03
C THR A 502 -19.74 -9.23 -13.56
N ASP A 503 -19.81 -10.44 -14.09
CA ASP A 503 -20.41 -10.61 -15.40
C ASP A 503 -21.88 -10.17 -15.30
N VAL A 504 -22.15 -9.05 -15.97
CA VAL A 504 -23.51 -8.62 -16.32
C VAL A 504 -24.39 -8.09 -15.17
N LEU A 505 -24.00 -7.00 -14.53
CA LEU A 505 -24.94 -5.89 -14.44
C LEU A 505 -24.17 -4.67 -14.91
N ALA A 506 -24.14 -4.49 -16.23
CA ALA A 506 -23.54 -3.34 -16.89
C ALA A 506 -24.19 -2.05 -16.39
N ASP A 507 -23.73 -1.56 -15.26
CA ASP A 507 -23.99 -0.20 -14.85
C ASP A 507 -22.98 0.69 -15.60
N ASN A 508 -23.31 1.00 -16.86
CA ASN A 508 -22.58 1.94 -17.72
C ASN A 508 -22.49 3.36 -17.11
N SER A 509 -22.82 3.50 -15.83
CA SER A 509 -22.94 4.77 -15.12
C SER A 509 -21.59 5.45 -14.87
N ILE A 510 -20.48 4.69 -14.75
CA ILE A 510 -19.16 5.31 -14.50
C ILE A 510 -18.66 6.02 -15.75
N ALA A 511 -18.74 5.35 -16.92
CA ALA A 511 -18.31 5.96 -18.19
C ALA A 511 -19.18 7.18 -18.56
N GLN A 512 -20.47 7.18 -18.21
CA GLN A 512 -21.38 8.29 -18.47
C GLN A 512 -21.25 9.44 -17.47
N ALA A 513 -20.82 9.19 -16.24
CA ALA A 513 -20.62 10.23 -15.21
C ALA A 513 -19.39 11.12 -15.49
N PHE A 514 -18.40 10.62 -16.22
CA PHE A 514 -17.16 11.35 -16.52
C PHE A 514 -16.99 11.69 -18.02
N SER A 515 -17.94 11.32 -18.88
CA SER A 515 -17.92 11.67 -20.31
C SER A 515 -18.75 12.92 -20.65
N ARG A 516 -19.33 13.57 -19.66
CA ARG A 516 -19.99 14.88 -19.74
C ARG A 516 -19.17 15.90 -18.94
#